data_e1da47e0746dfe8b3524027100ef426e
#
_entry.id   e1da47e0746dfe8b3524027100ef426e
#
_cell.length_a   1.000
_cell.length_b   1.000
_cell.length_c   1.000
_cell.angle_alpha   90.00
_cell.angle_beta   90.00
_cell.angle_gamma   90.00
#
_symmetry.space_group_name_H-M   'P 1'
#
loop_
_entity.id
_entity.type
_entity.pdbx_description
1 polymer ?
#
loop_
_entity_poly.entity_id
_entity_poly.type
_entity_poly.pdbx_seq_one_letter_code
_entity_poly.pdbx_strand_id
1 'polypeptide(L)'
;MARNIPLFGIYRDARMDEAALEVLHSGQIAAGAYVKKFSDGFAALTGQSHLVTVNDMSSAIQIALHLSGVRSGDEVLTAAYACMSTNAPIATIGARPVWVDVDATTGLMDPAALERAITPRAKAVIVYHLAGYPADIERIAAICRERGLALIEDCDNALLARVGDAQVGSFGDFAIYSFYPNRQINATEGGALACRRLEDAERATRLRRYGIDMPRFRDAQGEIDPRCDIAEVGWAATLNNLCSAIGYTQLDSVAARVERGREMAAALQQRLGRLAGVNIVPARPGAICSHWALLVRLQQRDAVLAGLKRRGVAASKLHHRTDGYTGFNTPAGDLPQTQRFLDEVLGLPCGWWLQPDDLDTIATALSEAMADAARP
;
A
#
# COMPACT_ATOMS: atom_id res chain seq x y z
N MET A 1 7.71 12.68 32.11
CA MET A 1 7.99 11.50 31.27
C MET A 1 8.15 11.98 29.83
N ALA A 2 9.19 11.56 29.11
CA ALA A 2 9.35 11.90 27.71
C ALA A 2 8.13 11.38 26.92
N ARG A 3 7.61 12.19 25.99
CA ARG A 3 6.50 11.80 25.10
C ARG A 3 6.94 10.63 24.22
N ASN A 4 6.15 9.56 24.18
CA ASN A 4 6.37 8.49 23.20
C ASN A 4 5.98 8.99 21.81
N ILE A 5 6.91 8.88 20.86
CA ILE A 5 6.71 9.25 19.47
C ILE A 5 6.32 7.99 18.67
N PRO A 6 5.06 7.85 18.23
CA PRO A 6 4.62 6.68 17.48
C PRO A 6 5.16 6.71 16.04
N LEU A 7 5.43 5.54 15.47
CA LEU A 7 5.86 5.43 14.06
C LEU A 7 4.81 5.93 13.09
N PHE A 8 3.54 5.67 13.39
CA PHE A 8 2.39 6.09 12.59
C PHE A 8 1.36 6.81 13.46
N GLY A 9 0.77 7.88 12.92
CA GLY A 9 -0.38 8.53 13.51
C GLY A 9 -1.67 7.93 12.95
N ILE A 10 -2.63 7.65 13.83
CA ILE A 10 -3.99 7.30 13.41
C ILE A 10 -4.81 8.59 13.40
N TYR A 11 -5.32 8.97 12.22
CA TYR A 11 -6.15 10.16 12.11
C TYR A 11 -7.51 9.94 12.76
N ARG A 12 -7.94 10.94 13.52
CA ARG A 12 -9.27 11.00 14.12
C ARG A 12 -9.78 12.44 14.10
N ASP A 13 -11.05 12.59 13.79
CA ASP A 13 -11.78 13.85 13.68
C ASP A 13 -13.21 13.61 14.18
N ALA A 14 -13.82 14.61 14.82
CA ALA A 14 -15.20 14.50 15.33
C ALA A 14 -16.22 14.16 14.23
N ARG A 15 -15.99 14.59 13.00
CA ARG A 15 -16.83 14.24 11.85
C ARG A 15 -16.88 12.74 11.57
N MET A 16 -15.83 11.99 11.92
CA MET A 16 -15.84 10.53 11.82
C MET A 16 -16.83 9.92 12.82
N ASP A 17 -16.86 10.43 14.05
CA ASP A 17 -17.80 9.96 15.07
C ASP A 17 -19.25 10.29 14.65
N GLU A 18 -19.49 11.51 14.16
CA GLU A 18 -20.81 11.96 13.67
C GLU A 18 -21.31 11.09 12.50
N ALA A 19 -20.49 10.89 11.49
CA ALA A 19 -20.86 10.07 10.33
C ALA A 19 -21.08 8.59 10.69
N ALA A 20 -20.27 8.05 11.60
CA ALA A 20 -20.47 6.69 12.10
C ALA A 20 -21.80 6.54 12.84
N LEU A 21 -22.16 7.49 13.73
CA LEU A 21 -23.43 7.49 14.45
C LEU A 21 -24.62 7.68 13.50
N GLU A 22 -24.52 8.58 12.51
CA GLU A 22 -25.54 8.74 11.47
C GLU A 22 -25.85 7.41 10.78
N VAL A 23 -24.81 6.69 10.34
CA VAL A 23 -24.99 5.39 9.68
C VAL A 23 -25.60 4.35 10.62
N LEU A 24 -25.12 4.26 11.87
CA LEU A 24 -25.67 3.31 12.85
C LEU A 24 -27.14 3.57 13.13
N HIS A 25 -27.54 4.84 13.31
CA HIS A 25 -28.92 5.22 13.56
C HIS A 25 -29.86 5.03 12.35
N SER A 26 -29.28 5.14 11.11
CA SER A 26 -30.06 4.93 9.88
C SER A 26 -30.45 3.47 9.64
N GLY A 27 -29.77 2.51 10.27
CA GLY A 27 -29.89 1.08 10.01
C GLY A 27 -29.27 0.62 8.66
N GLN A 28 -28.78 1.54 7.81
CA GLN A 28 -28.16 1.23 6.54
C GLN A 28 -26.64 0.96 6.70
N ILE A 29 -26.30 -0.02 7.53
CA ILE A 29 -24.91 -0.26 7.95
C ILE A 29 -24.07 -0.90 6.82
N ALA A 30 -24.63 -1.87 6.11
CA ALA A 30 -23.93 -2.62 5.07
C ALA A 30 -23.92 -1.90 3.72
N ALA A 31 -25.02 -1.31 3.33
CA ALA A 31 -25.18 -0.57 2.08
C ALA A 31 -25.84 0.78 2.36
N GLY A 32 -25.46 1.81 1.61
CA GLY A 32 -26.01 3.15 1.76
C GLY A 32 -25.25 4.19 0.93
N ALA A 33 -25.62 5.45 1.10
CA ALA A 33 -25.14 6.56 0.28
C ALA A 33 -23.61 6.80 0.41
N TYR A 34 -23.01 6.50 1.56
CA TYR A 34 -21.58 6.76 1.77
C TYR A 34 -20.69 5.85 0.93
N VAL A 35 -21.13 4.65 0.56
CA VAL A 35 -20.36 3.77 -0.32
C VAL A 35 -20.05 4.47 -1.65
N LYS A 36 -21.08 5.11 -2.26
CA LYS A 36 -20.88 5.85 -3.51
C LYS A 36 -20.12 7.16 -3.27
N LYS A 37 -20.49 7.94 -2.24
CA LYS A 37 -19.80 9.21 -1.91
C LYS A 37 -18.30 9.02 -1.70
N PHE A 38 -17.92 7.98 -0.96
CA PHE A 38 -16.52 7.69 -0.70
C PHE A 38 -15.79 7.21 -1.95
N SER A 39 -16.39 6.30 -2.72
CA SER A 39 -15.80 5.81 -3.98
C SER A 39 -15.57 6.95 -4.97
N ASP A 40 -16.58 7.80 -5.20
CA ASP A 40 -16.49 8.93 -6.14
C ASP A 40 -15.46 9.97 -5.65
N GLY A 41 -15.49 10.32 -4.37
CA GLY A 41 -14.55 11.29 -3.80
C GLY A 41 -13.12 10.78 -3.79
N PHE A 42 -12.88 9.50 -3.52
CA PHE A 42 -11.55 8.92 -3.59
C PHE A 42 -11.04 8.79 -5.04
N ALA A 43 -11.93 8.48 -5.97
CA ALA A 43 -11.62 8.48 -7.40
C ALA A 43 -11.19 9.89 -7.87
N ALA A 44 -11.91 10.92 -7.46
CA ALA A 44 -11.55 12.31 -7.76
C ALA A 44 -10.20 12.73 -7.13
N LEU A 45 -9.93 12.33 -5.88
CA LEU A 45 -8.68 12.60 -5.18
C LEU A 45 -7.46 11.99 -5.89
N THR A 46 -7.62 10.77 -6.38
CA THR A 46 -6.55 9.98 -7.01
C THR A 46 -6.49 10.14 -8.53
N GLY A 47 -7.44 10.87 -9.12
CA GLY A 47 -7.53 11.03 -10.57
C GLY A 47 -7.89 9.73 -11.31
N GLN A 48 -8.46 8.74 -10.61
CA GLN A 48 -8.84 7.45 -11.17
C GLN A 48 -10.27 7.49 -11.71
N SER A 49 -10.46 7.20 -13.00
CA SER A 49 -11.81 7.24 -13.62
C SER A 49 -12.67 6.03 -13.24
N HIS A 50 -12.07 4.90 -12.94
CA HIS A 50 -12.76 3.61 -12.73
C HIS A 50 -12.28 2.97 -11.45
N LEU A 51 -12.96 3.25 -10.34
CA LEU A 51 -12.55 2.85 -8.99
C LEU A 51 -13.66 2.07 -8.29
N VAL A 52 -13.27 0.99 -7.62
CA VAL A 52 -14.15 0.09 -6.86
C VAL A 52 -13.61 -0.06 -5.46
N THR A 53 -14.40 0.29 -4.44
CA THR A 53 -14.03 0.08 -3.03
C THR A 53 -14.29 -1.37 -2.60
N VAL A 54 -13.41 -1.91 -1.76
CA VAL A 54 -13.46 -3.30 -1.26
C VAL A 54 -13.18 -3.35 0.24
N ASN A 55 -13.49 -4.47 0.88
CA ASN A 55 -13.36 -4.65 2.33
C ASN A 55 -11.92 -4.62 2.85
N ASP A 56 -10.92 -4.93 2.03
CA ASP A 56 -9.48 -4.85 2.33
C ASP A 56 -8.63 -4.85 1.05
N MET A 57 -7.36 -4.44 1.15
CA MET A 57 -6.46 -4.39 -0.01
C MET A 57 -6.13 -5.77 -0.58
N SER A 58 -6.15 -6.84 0.22
CA SER A 58 -5.85 -8.20 -0.28
C SER A 58 -6.94 -8.67 -1.24
N SER A 59 -8.21 -8.35 -0.93
CA SER A 59 -9.35 -8.57 -1.83
C SER A 59 -9.21 -7.77 -3.13
N ALA A 60 -8.71 -6.53 -3.06
CA ALA A 60 -8.43 -5.73 -4.27
C ALA A 60 -7.38 -6.42 -5.16
N ILE A 61 -6.29 -6.93 -4.56
CA ILE A 61 -5.23 -7.66 -5.29
C ILE A 61 -5.77 -8.97 -5.88
N GLN A 62 -6.57 -9.73 -5.13
CA GLN A 62 -7.19 -10.96 -5.64
C GLN A 62 -8.04 -10.69 -6.88
N ILE A 63 -8.89 -9.66 -6.82
CA ILE A 63 -9.72 -9.25 -7.95
C ILE A 63 -8.85 -8.79 -9.12
N ALA A 64 -7.81 -7.97 -8.89
CA ALA A 64 -6.90 -7.50 -9.93
C ALA A 64 -6.17 -8.67 -10.61
N LEU A 65 -5.65 -9.63 -9.84
CA LEU A 65 -5.00 -10.84 -10.38
C LEU A 65 -5.98 -11.67 -11.21
N HIS A 66 -7.22 -11.85 -10.74
CA HIS A 66 -8.25 -12.56 -11.47
C HIS A 66 -8.60 -11.88 -12.80
N LEU A 67 -8.77 -10.54 -12.79
CA LEU A 67 -9.03 -9.72 -13.99
C LEU A 67 -7.85 -9.72 -14.95
N SER A 68 -6.62 -9.84 -14.45
CA SER A 68 -5.39 -10.02 -15.24
C SER A 68 -5.29 -11.39 -15.92
N GLY A 69 -6.27 -12.27 -15.70
CA GLY A 69 -6.27 -13.62 -16.25
C GLY A 69 -5.34 -14.58 -15.52
N VAL A 70 -4.82 -14.24 -14.34
CA VAL A 70 -4.02 -15.16 -13.52
C VAL A 70 -4.87 -16.30 -13.03
N ARG A 71 -4.36 -17.53 -13.16
CA ARG A 71 -5.00 -18.77 -12.73
C ARG A 71 -4.06 -19.61 -11.87
N SER A 72 -4.59 -20.64 -11.25
CA SER A 72 -3.78 -21.59 -10.46
C SER A 72 -2.63 -22.14 -11.29
N GLY A 73 -1.40 -22.05 -10.77
CA GLY A 73 -0.16 -22.48 -11.42
C GLY A 73 0.54 -21.42 -12.27
N ASP A 74 -0.12 -20.29 -12.59
CA ASP A 74 0.52 -19.15 -13.24
C ASP A 74 1.50 -18.45 -12.27
N GLU A 75 2.38 -17.64 -12.82
CA GLU A 75 3.40 -16.93 -12.07
C GLU A 75 3.12 -15.42 -12.00
N VAL A 76 3.34 -14.85 -10.81
CA VAL A 76 3.22 -13.41 -10.53
C VAL A 76 4.54 -12.91 -9.97
N LEU A 77 5.15 -11.95 -10.66
CA LEU A 77 6.41 -11.34 -10.22
C LEU A 77 6.15 -10.29 -9.14
N THR A 78 6.90 -10.35 -8.05
CA THR A 78 6.74 -9.44 -6.92
C THR A 78 8.03 -9.36 -6.10
N ALA A 79 8.20 -8.28 -5.31
CA ALA A 79 9.30 -8.19 -4.37
C ALA A 79 9.03 -9.01 -3.10
N ALA A 80 10.06 -9.70 -2.59
CA ALA A 80 9.95 -10.44 -1.33
C ALA A 80 9.85 -9.52 -0.11
N TYR A 81 10.47 -8.33 -0.17
CA TYR A 81 10.37 -7.32 0.89
C TYR A 81 9.12 -6.46 0.70
N ALA A 82 8.00 -7.01 1.10
CA ALA A 82 6.69 -6.37 1.04
C ALA A 82 5.77 -6.87 2.18
N CYS A 83 4.62 -6.23 2.35
CA CYS A 83 3.60 -6.67 3.29
C CYS A 83 3.02 -8.04 2.88
N MET A 84 2.60 -8.83 3.86
CA MET A 84 1.85 -10.08 3.58
C MET A 84 0.57 -9.82 2.80
N SER A 85 -0.10 -8.69 3.03
CA SER A 85 -1.30 -8.31 2.27
C SER A 85 -1.04 -8.08 0.77
N THR A 86 0.20 -7.77 0.38
CA THR A 86 0.63 -7.64 -1.01
C THR A 86 0.82 -9.02 -1.66
N ASN A 87 1.51 -9.94 -0.96
CA ASN A 87 1.97 -11.19 -1.55
C ASN A 87 1.06 -12.39 -1.27
N ALA A 88 0.38 -12.45 -0.12
CA ALA A 88 -0.52 -13.57 0.22
C ALA A 88 -1.63 -13.81 -0.82
N PRO A 89 -2.24 -12.78 -1.44
CA PRO A 89 -3.26 -12.97 -2.47
C PRO A 89 -2.80 -13.83 -3.65
N ILE A 90 -1.50 -13.81 -3.99
CA ILE A 90 -0.93 -14.65 -5.06
C ILE A 90 -1.12 -16.13 -4.72
N ALA A 91 -0.73 -16.52 -3.50
CA ALA A 91 -0.83 -17.90 -3.06
C ALA A 91 -2.30 -18.33 -2.85
N THR A 92 -3.16 -17.43 -2.34
CA THR A 92 -4.57 -17.78 -2.05
C THR A 92 -5.41 -18.05 -3.30
N ILE A 93 -5.02 -17.52 -4.47
CA ILE A 93 -5.64 -17.86 -5.76
C ILE A 93 -4.96 -19.06 -6.45
N GLY A 94 -3.99 -19.70 -5.79
CA GLY A 94 -3.24 -20.83 -6.32
C GLY A 94 -2.14 -20.49 -7.33
N ALA A 95 -1.83 -19.20 -7.51
CA ALA A 95 -0.71 -18.75 -8.33
C ALA A 95 0.62 -18.84 -7.55
N ARG A 96 1.75 -18.73 -8.24
CA ARG A 96 3.08 -18.83 -7.66
C ARG A 96 3.78 -17.48 -7.70
N PRO A 97 4.29 -16.95 -6.58
CA PRO A 97 5.14 -15.78 -6.63
C PRO A 97 6.49 -16.12 -7.27
N VAL A 98 6.95 -15.24 -8.14
CA VAL A 98 8.33 -15.18 -8.63
C VAL A 98 8.99 -13.98 -7.95
N TRP A 99 9.97 -14.26 -7.11
CA TRP A 99 10.61 -13.24 -6.29
C TRP A 99 11.61 -12.44 -7.10
N VAL A 100 11.40 -11.12 -7.15
CA VAL A 100 12.25 -10.15 -7.85
C VAL A 100 13.10 -9.41 -6.84
N ASP A 101 14.41 -9.30 -7.11
CA ASP A 101 15.33 -8.55 -6.27
C ASP A 101 15.08 -7.03 -6.37
N VAL A 102 15.51 -6.30 -5.36
CA VAL A 102 15.35 -4.85 -5.27
C VAL A 102 16.69 -4.14 -5.48
N ASP A 103 16.65 -2.84 -5.68
CA ASP A 103 17.83 -1.99 -5.55
C ASP A 103 18.22 -1.87 -4.08
N ALA A 104 19.44 -2.22 -3.72
CA ALA A 104 19.92 -2.24 -2.34
C ALA A 104 19.99 -0.85 -1.68
N THR A 105 19.86 0.23 -2.45
CA THR A 105 19.88 1.60 -1.94
C THR A 105 18.48 2.05 -1.56
N THR A 106 17.48 1.65 -2.34
CA THR A 106 16.11 2.14 -2.22
C THR A 106 15.11 1.12 -1.67
N GLY A 107 15.41 -0.18 -1.78
CA GLY A 107 14.47 -1.25 -1.46
C GLY A 107 13.32 -1.42 -2.44
N LEU A 108 13.34 -0.69 -3.54
CA LEU A 108 12.33 -0.75 -4.59
C LEU A 108 12.70 -1.82 -5.63
N MET A 109 11.69 -2.43 -6.27
CA MET A 109 11.91 -3.43 -7.31
C MET A 109 12.90 -2.94 -8.38
N ASP A 110 13.96 -3.72 -8.64
CA ASP A 110 14.93 -3.41 -9.70
C ASP A 110 14.38 -3.85 -11.07
N PRO A 111 14.20 -2.91 -12.02
CA PRO A 111 13.73 -3.26 -13.36
C PRO A 111 14.58 -4.28 -14.09
N ALA A 112 15.92 -4.27 -13.89
CA ALA A 112 16.79 -5.25 -14.51
C ALA A 112 16.65 -6.64 -13.87
N ALA A 113 16.40 -6.72 -12.57
CA ALA A 113 16.07 -7.97 -11.91
C ALA A 113 14.70 -8.49 -12.37
N LEU A 114 13.71 -7.59 -12.56
CA LEU A 114 12.41 -7.93 -13.13
C LEU A 114 12.56 -8.59 -14.50
N GLU A 115 13.31 -7.97 -15.43
CA GLU A 115 13.53 -8.52 -16.78
C GLU A 115 14.13 -9.94 -16.75
N ARG A 116 15.10 -10.17 -15.86
CA ARG A 116 15.73 -11.50 -15.71
C ARG A 116 14.80 -12.55 -15.10
N ALA A 117 13.84 -12.14 -14.29
CA ALA A 117 12.91 -13.05 -13.59
C ALA A 117 11.71 -13.47 -14.45
N ILE A 118 11.45 -12.80 -15.57
CA ILE A 118 10.30 -13.11 -16.43
C ILE A 118 10.44 -14.51 -17.06
N THR A 119 9.42 -15.32 -16.87
CA THR A 119 9.28 -16.67 -17.46
C THR A 119 8.10 -16.72 -18.43
N PRO A 120 7.99 -17.78 -19.25
CA PRO A 120 6.82 -17.98 -20.11
C PRO A 120 5.47 -18.17 -19.35
N ARG A 121 5.50 -18.46 -18.05
CA ARG A 121 4.31 -18.60 -17.20
C ARG A 121 3.94 -17.32 -16.48
N ALA A 122 4.75 -16.28 -16.57
CA ALA A 122 4.47 -14.99 -15.98
C ALA A 122 3.20 -14.36 -16.59
N LYS A 123 2.31 -13.87 -15.75
CA LYS A 123 1.05 -13.21 -16.15
C LYS A 123 0.93 -11.79 -15.64
N ALA A 124 1.46 -11.51 -14.46
CA ALA A 124 1.34 -10.20 -13.83
C ALA A 124 2.60 -9.85 -13.04
N VAL A 125 2.76 -8.55 -12.83
CA VAL A 125 3.76 -7.94 -11.94
C VAL A 125 3.00 -7.14 -10.89
N ILE A 126 3.34 -7.34 -9.61
CA ILE A 126 2.91 -6.45 -8.52
C ILE A 126 4.10 -5.59 -8.11
N VAL A 127 3.96 -4.28 -8.26
CA VAL A 127 4.98 -3.29 -7.86
C VAL A 127 4.53 -2.59 -6.60
N TYR A 128 5.30 -2.73 -5.52
CA TYR A 128 5.04 -2.04 -4.27
C TYR A 128 5.83 -0.72 -4.20
N HIS A 129 5.11 0.39 -3.99
CA HIS A 129 5.71 1.70 -3.73
C HIS A 129 6.06 1.81 -2.24
N LEU A 130 7.18 1.20 -1.85
CA LEU A 130 7.62 1.01 -0.48
C LEU A 130 7.58 2.29 0.34
N ALA A 131 6.85 2.29 1.44
CA ALA A 131 6.75 3.38 2.42
C ALA A 131 6.42 4.77 1.80
N GLY A 132 5.80 4.78 0.62
CA GLY A 132 5.45 6.00 -0.09
C GLY A 132 6.53 6.53 -1.03
N TYR A 133 7.56 5.72 -1.31
CA TYR A 133 8.59 6.01 -2.32
C TYR A 133 8.20 5.37 -3.65
N PRO A 134 8.01 6.15 -4.73
CA PRO A 134 7.69 5.60 -6.04
C PRO A 134 8.80 4.70 -6.58
N ALA A 135 8.44 3.50 -7.04
CA ALA A 135 9.33 2.62 -7.79
C ALA A 135 9.70 3.21 -9.16
N ASP A 136 10.62 2.57 -9.91
CA ASP A 136 10.91 2.89 -11.31
C ASP A 136 9.74 2.46 -12.21
N ILE A 137 8.58 3.05 -11.93
CA ILE A 137 7.31 2.59 -12.47
C ILE A 137 7.21 2.79 -13.99
N GLU A 138 7.83 3.85 -14.52
CA GLU A 138 7.83 4.11 -15.97
C GLU A 138 8.57 2.99 -16.71
N ARG A 139 9.76 2.60 -16.24
CA ARG A 139 10.55 1.52 -16.83
C ARG A 139 9.88 0.16 -16.61
N ILE A 140 9.35 -0.11 -15.42
CA ILE A 140 8.62 -1.35 -15.14
C ILE A 140 7.36 -1.45 -16.02
N ALA A 141 6.61 -0.37 -16.19
CA ALA A 141 5.44 -0.34 -17.07
C ALA A 141 5.82 -0.58 -18.55
N ALA A 142 6.98 -0.08 -19.01
CA ALA A 142 7.48 -0.36 -20.34
C ALA A 142 7.78 -1.86 -20.50
N ILE A 143 8.51 -2.47 -19.57
CA ILE A 143 8.80 -3.91 -19.55
C ILE A 143 7.51 -4.73 -19.59
N CYS A 144 6.53 -4.40 -18.75
CA CYS A 144 5.26 -5.13 -18.70
C CYS A 144 4.53 -5.06 -20.05
N ARG A 145 4.47 -3.88 -20.69
CA ARG A 145 3.86 -3.73 -22.02
C ARG A 145 4.57 -4.55 -23.09
N GLU A 146 5.89 -4.52 -23.12
CA GLU A 146 6.71 -5.27 -24.09
C GLU A 146 6.54 -6.79 -23.93
N ARG A 147 6.35 -7.24 -22.71
CA ARG A 147 6.22 -8.67 -22.37
C ARG A 147 4.77 -9.17 -22.28
N GLY A 148 3.79 -8.29 -22.49
CA GLY A 148 2.37 -8.63 -22.37
C GLY A 148 1.95 -9.04 -20.95
N LEU A 149 2.57 -8.48 -19.93
CA LEU A 149 2.28 -8.72 -18.51
C LEU A 149 1.32 -7.65 -17.98
N ALA A 150 0.34 -8.06 -17.18
CA ALA A 150 -0.48 -7.12 -16.44
C ALA A 150 0.36 -6.46 -15.33
N LEU A 151 0.20 -5.14 -15.15
CA LEU A 151 0.87 -4.38 -14.11
C LEU A 151 -0.11 -3.95 -13.04
N ILE A 152 0.15 -4.35 -11.79
CA ILE A 152 -0.60 -3.97 -10.60
C ILE A 152 0.30 -3.10 -9.73
N GLU A 153 -0.09 -1.84 -9.51
CA GLU A 153 0.61 -0.93 -8.61
C GLU A 153 0.03 -1.05 -7.20
N ASP A 154 0.84 -1.46 -6.24
CA ASP A 154 0.49 -1.41 -4.82
C ASP A 154 0.84 -0.01 -4.29
N CYS A 155 -0.18 0.85 -4.22
CA CYS A 155 -0.13 2.24 -3.76
C CYS A 155 -0.56 2.39 -2.30
N ASP A 156 -0.67 1.31 -1.55
CA ASP A 156 -1.10 1.23 -0.15
C ASP A 156 -0.48 2.35 0.73
N ASN A 157 0.83 2.57 0.60
CA ASN A 157 1.57 3.58 1.36
C ASN A 157 1.85 4.87 0.56
N ALA A 158 1.47 4.89 -0.71
CA ALA A 158 1.92 5.90 -1.67
C ALA A 158 0.80 6.83 -2.16
N LEU A 159 -0.25 7.02 -1.35
CA LEU A 159 -1.33 7.95 -1.68
C LEU A 159 -0.76 9.34 -1.99
N LEU A 160 -1.13 9.90 -3.13
CA LEU A 160 -0.67 11.20 -3.65
C LEU A 160 0.85 11.29 -3.95
N ALA A 161 1.58 10.18 -3.94
CA ALA A 161 2.94 10.16 -4.47
C ALA A 161 2.92 10.31 -6.01
N ARG A 162 3.98 10.85 -6.59
CA ARG A 162 4.02 11.20 -8.03
C ARG A 162 5.36 10.84 -8.65
N VAL A 163 5.35 10.63 -9.98
CA VAL A 163 6.53 10.60 -10.84
C VAL A 163 6.27 11.60 -11.96
N GLY A 164 7.06 12.66 -12.03
CA GLY A 164 6.74 13.82 -12.85
C GLY A 164 5.37 14.40 -12.47
N ASP A 165 4.52 14.59 -13.48
CA ASP A 165 3.16 15.10 -13.30
C ASP A 165 2.12 14.03 -13.01
N ALA A 166 2.46 12.74 -13.10
CA ALA A 166 1.53 11.64 -12.91
C ALA A 166 1.55 11.11 -11.47
N GLN A 167 0.39 10.83 -10.90
CA GLN A 167 0.30 10.12 -9.62
C GLN A 167 0.65 8.64 -9.82
N VAL A 168 1.33 8.02 -8.84
CA VAL A 168 1.45 6.56 -8.81
C VAL A 168 0.06 5.93 -8.75
N GLY A 169 -0.09 4.76 -9.35
CA GLY A 169 -1.40 4.14 -9.57
C GLY A 169 -2.01 4.45 -10.95
N SER A 170 -1.36 5.32 -11.76
CA SER A 170 -1.82 5.64 -13.11
C SER A 170 -1.01 4.96 -14.22
N PHE A 171 0.05 4.24 -13.89
CA PHE A 171 0.96 3.60 -14.86
C PHE A 171 0.58 2.15 -15.16
N GLY A 172 0.00 1.43 -14.18
CA GLY A 172 -0.43 0.04 -14.28
C GLY A 172 -1.80 -0.16 -14.92
N ASP A 173 -2.19 -1.41 -15.11
CA ASP A 173 -3.55 -1.79 -15.49
C ASP A 173 -4.50 -1.68 -14.30
N PHE A 174 -3.93 -1.88 -13.10
CA PHE A 174 -4.63 -1.79 -11.83
C PHE A 174 -3.79 -1.04 -10.81
N ALA A 175 -4.47 -0.30 -9.91
CA ALA A 175 -3.86 0.28 -8.72
C ALA A 175 -4.64 -0.10 -7.46
N ILE A 176 -3.90 -0.42 -6.40
CA ILE A 176 -4.44 -0.91 -5.14
C ILE A 176 -4.18 0.12 -4.05
N TYR A 177 -5.21 0.40 -3.25
CA TYR A 177 -5.13 1.30 -2.09
C TYR A 177 -5.66 0.59 -0.85
N SER A 178 -5.14 0.99 0.31
CA SER A 178 -5.57 0.49 1.63
C SER A 178 -6.15 1.61 2.48
N PHE A 179 -7.16 1.27 3.27
CA PHE A 179 -7.77 2.15 4.27
C PHE A 179 -7.61 1.60 5.68
N TYR A 180 -6.54 0.83 5.93
CA TYR A 180 -6.18 0.33 7.25
C TYR A 180 -5.84 1.49 8.20
N PRO A 181 -5.99 1.37 9.53
CA PRO A 181 -5.90 2.50 10.46
C PRO A 181 -4.67 3.39 10.37
N ASN A 182 -3.51 2.86 10.01
CA ASN A 182 -2.27 3.64 9.91
C ASN A 182 -1.99 4.19 8.48
N ARG A 183 -3.01 4.23 7.62
CA ARG A 183 -2.91 4.84 6.28
C ARG A 183 -3.28 6.32 6.31
N GLN A 184 -3.00 7.03 5.24
CA GLN A 184 -3.32 8.46 5.09
C GLN A 184 -4.83 8.73 5.13
N ILE A 185 -5.64 7.78 4.65
CA ILE A 185 -7.08 7.67 4.92
C ILE A 185 -7.29 6.34 5.63
N ASN A 186 -8.04 6.34 6.72
CA ASN A 186 -8.44 5.11 7.37
C ASN A 186 -9.97 4.97 7.40
N ALA A 187 -10.44 3.76 7.22
CA ALA A 187 -11.86 3.41 7.29
C ALA A 187 -12.08 2.21 8.23
N THR A 188 -11.26 2.09 9.27
CA THR A 188 -11.09 0.92 10.16
C THR A 188 -10.50 -0.29 9.44
N GLU A 189 -11.10 -0.73 8.38
CA GLU A 189 -10.66 -1.68 7.36
C GLU A 189 -11.14 -1.17 6.00
N GLY A 190 -10.49 -1.60 4.94
CA GLY A 190 -10.91 -1.25 3.60
C GLY A 190 -9.77 -1.19 2.59
N GLY A 191 -10.16 -1.16 1.34
CA GLY A 191 -9.27 -0.94 0.22
C GLY A 191 -10.01 -0.40 -1.00
N ALA A 192 -9.26 -0.08 -2.04
CA ALA A 192 -9.81 0.25 -3.33
C ALA A 192 -8.98 -0.38 -4.45
N LEU A 193 -9.67 -0.73 -5.52
CA LEU A 193 -9.12 -1.17 -6.79
C LEU A 193 -9.47 -0.12 -7.84
N ALA A 194 -8.47 0.55 -8.40
CA ALA A 194 -8.62 1.34 -9.61
C ALA A 194 -8.27 0.48 -10.82
N CYS A 195 -9.06 0.60 -11.87
CA CYS A 195 -8.89 -0.13 -13.13
C CYS A 195 -8.63 0.87 -14.26
N ARG A 196 -7.70 0.54 -15.15
CA ARG A 196 -7.45 1.36 -16.34
C ARG A 196 -8.66 1.35 -17.29
N ARG A 197 -9.35 0.20 -17.41
CA ARG A 197 -10.49 0.01 -18.32
C ARG A 197 -11.80 -0.01 -17.53
N LEU A 198 -12.83 0.63 -18.08
CA LEU A 198 -14.19 0.61 -17.53
C LEU A 198 -14.72 -0.82 -17.38
N GLU A 199 -14.51 -1.65 -18.40
CA GLU A 199 -14.95 -3.07 -18.39
C GLU A 199 -14.43 -3.85 -17.19
N ASP A 200 -13.14 -3.63 -16.80
CA ASP A 200 -12.56 -4.29 -15.63
C ASP A 200 -13.19 -3.78 -14.34
N ALA A 201 -13.51 -2.50 -14.23
CA ALA A 201 -14.19 -1.95 -13.06
C ALA A 201 -15.63 -2.46 -12.92
N GLU A 202 -16.34 -2.63 -14.03
CA GLU A 202 -17.68 -3.24 -14.05
C GLU A 202 -17.61 -4.70 -13.61
N ARG A 203 -16.64 -5.46 -14.09
CA ARG A 203 -16.40 -6.85 -13.64
C ARG A 203 -16.00 -6.88 -12.16
N ALA A 204 -15.07 -6.01 -11.72
CA ALA A 204 -14.67 -5.89 -10.31
C ALA A 204 -15.87 -5.59 -9.41
N THR A 205 -16.79 -4.74 -9.86
CA THR A 205 -18.02 -4.39 -9.12
C THR A 205 -18.91 -5.61 -8.89
N ARG A 206 -19.01 -6.50 -9.87
CA ARG A 206 -19.72 -7.79 -9.71
C ARG A 206 -18.93 -8.76 -8.85
N LEU A 207 -17.64 -8.96 -9.15
CA LEU A 207 -16.77 -9.91 -8.47
C LEU A 207 -16.65 -9.65 -6.97
N ARG A 208 -16.58 -8.39 -6.52
CA ARG A 208 -16.56 -8.07 -5.06
C ARG A 208 -17.83 -8.49 -4.33
N ARG A 209 -18.89 -8.88 -5.04
CA ARG A 209 -20.18 -9.35 -4.50
C ARG A 209 -20.63 -10.62 -5.22
N TYR A 210 -19.85 -11.69 -5.08
CA TYR A 210 -20.13 -13.04 -5.59
C TYR A 210 -20.32 -13.15 -7.12
N GLY A 211 -20.02 -12.12 -7.91
CA GLY A 211 -20.28 -12.05 -9.34
C GLY A 211 -21.68 -11.56 -9.71
N ILE A 212 -22.45 -11.10 -8.72
CA ILE A 212 -23.85 -10.69 -8.88
C ILE A 212 -23.94 -9.37 -9.65
N ASP A 213 -24.76 -9.35 -10.72
CA ASP A 213 -25.24 -8.12 -11.37
C ASP A 213 -26.43 -7.59 -10.57
N MET A 214 -26.15 -6.72 -9.58
CA MET A 214 -27.16 -6.21 -8.63
C MET A 214 -28.41 -5.61 -9.30
N PRO A 215 -28.33 -4.81 -10.40
CA PRO A 215 -29.49 -4.30 -11.11
C PRO A 215 -30.43 -5.37 -11.71
N ARG A 216 -29.89 -6.56 -12.00
CA ARG A 216 -30.63 -7.68 -12.61
C ARG A 216 -30.95 -8.80 -11.64
N PHE A 217 -30.42 -8.74 -10.43
CA PHE A 217 -30.50 -9.85 -9.48
C PHE A 217 -31.88 -10.06 -8.90
N ARG A 218 -32.71 -8.99 -8.88
CA ARG A 218 -34.07 -9.08 -8.33
C ARG A 218 -35.09 -8.69 -9.38
N ASP A 219 -36.22 -9.36 -9.35
CA ASP A 219 -37.40 -9.05 -10.18
C ASP A 219 -38.19 -7.83 -9.66
N ALA A 220 -39.30 -7.52 -10.33
CA ALA A 220 -40.18 -6.41 -9.96
C ALA A 220 -40.88 -6.59 -8.61
N GLN A 221 -40.95 -7.81 -8.06
CA GLN A 221 -41.49 -8.15 -6.75
C GLN A 221 -40.43 -8.09 -5.65
N GLY A 222 -39.14 -7.86 -6.00
CA GLY A 222 -38.02 -7.84 -5.09
C GLY A 222 -37.43 -9.23 -4.76
N GLU A 223 -37.95 -10.29 -5.39
CA GLU A 223 -37.42 -11.64 -5.26
C GLU A 223 -36.21 -11.89 -6.18
N ILE A 224 -35.42 -12.92 -5.88
CA ILE A 224 -34.28 -13.29 -6.75
C ILE A 224 -34.84 -13.72 -8.11
N ASP A 225 -34.43 -13.05 -9.17
CA ASP A 225 -34.84 -13.41 -10.54
C ASP A 225 -34.11 -14.70 -10.98
N PRO A 226 -34.82 -15.82 -11.20
CA PRO A 226 -34.20 -17.08 -11.61
C PRO A 226 -33.54 -17.04 -12.99
N ARG A 227 -33.75 -15.95 -13.75
CA ARG A 227 -33.10 -15.72 -15.06
C ARG A 227 -31.75 -15.01 -14.89
N CYS A 228 -31.44 -14.50 -13.70
CA CYS A 228 -30.15 -13.87 -13.44
C CYS A 228 -29.04 -14.92 -13.40
N ASP A 229 -28.12 -14.85 -14.36
CA ASP A 229 -26.95 -15.70 -14.41
C ASP A 229 -25.77 -15.07 -13.68
N ILE A 230 -24.95 -15.90 -13.03
CA ILE A 230 -23.65 -15.53 -12.45
C ILE A 230 -22.58 -16.20 -13.29
N ALA A 231 -22.21 -15.54 -14.39
CA ALA A 231 -21.24 -16.08 -15.34
C ALA A 231 -19.81 -16.20 -14.76
N GLU A 232 -19.52 -15.47 -13.69
CA GLU A 232 -18.19 -15.42 -13.06
C GLU A 232 -18.35 -15.31 -11.53
N VAL A 233 -17.97 -16.37 -10.81
CA VAL A 233 -18.11 -16.39 -9.34
C VAL A 233 -17.04 -15.53 -8.69
N GLY A 234 -17.46 -14.62 -7.81
CA GLY A 234 -16.58 -13.70 -7.11
C GLY A 234 -16.55 -13.94 -5.58
N TRP A 235 -16.24 -12.89 -4.84
CA TRP A 235 -15.97 -12.92 -3.41
C TRP A 235 -16.97 -12.05 -2.60
N ALA A 236 -16.99 -12.24 -1.28
CA ALA A 236 -17.61 -11.33 -0.31
C ALA A 236 -16.62 -10.20 0.07
N ALA A 237 -16.43 -9.24 -0.81
CA ALA A 237 -15.37 -8.24 -0.70
C ALA A 237 -15.90 -6.79 -0.76
N THR A 238 -17.15 -6.55 -0.38
CA THR A 238 -17.75 -5.21 -0.43
C THR A 238 -17.34 -4.37 0.77
N LEU A 239 -16.87 -3.14 0.57
CA LEU A 239 -16.73 -2.15 1.64
C LEU A 239 -18.13 -1.73 2.10
N ASN A 240 -18.38 -1.76 3.42
CA ASN A 240 -19.66 -1.41 3.98
C ASN A 240 -19.88 0.11 4.10
N ASN A 241 -21.11 0.52 4.35
CA ASN A 241 -21.49 1.93 4.43
C ASN A 241 -20.87 2.64 5.64
N LEU A 242 -20.69 1.94 6.77
CA LEU A 242 -20.09 2.51 7.98
C LEU A 242 -18.62 2.87 7.75
N CYS A 243 -17.83 1.93 7.24
CA CYS A 243 -16.42 2.17 6.90
C CYS A 243 -16.29 3.26 5.82
N SER A 244 -17.20 3.25 4.83
CA SER A 244 -17.24 4.28 3.79
C SER A 244 -17.53 5.67 4.33
N ALA A 245 -18.41 5.80 5.33
CA ALA A 245 -18.71 7.07 5.98
C ALA A 245 -17.47 7.63 6.70
N ILE A 246 -16.79 6.79 7.49
CA ILE A 246 -15.54 7.15 8.18
C ILE A 246 -14.46 7.60 7.18
N GLY A 247 -14.25 6.85 6.09
CA GLY A 247 -13.29 7.21 5.04
C GLY A 247 -13.64 8.51 4.32
N TYR A 248 -14.94 8.72 4.02
CA TYR A 248 -15.43 9.89 3.30
C TYR A 248 -15.12 11.21 4.01
N THR A 249 -15.27 11.27 5.34
CA THR A 249 -15.02 12.49 6.12
C THR A 249 -13.59 13.01 6.07
N GLN A 250 -12.65 12.21 5.56
CA GLN A 250 -11.22 12.53 5.53
C GLN A 250 -10.73 13.05 4.17
N LEU A 251 -11.56 12.94 3.12
CA LEU A 251 -11.15 13.22 1.74
C LEU A 251 -10.72 14.67 1.53
N ASP A 252 -11.37 15.62 2.16
CA ASP A 252 -11.08 17.06 2.05
C ASP A 252 -9.79 17.49 2.73
N SER A 253 -9.32 16.74 3.73
CA SER A 253 -8.18 17.10 4.57
C SER A 253 -6.93 16.25 4.32
N VAL A 254 -7.04 15.11 3.61
CA VAL A 254 -5.91 14.18 3.45
C VAL A 254 -4.74 14.78 2.67
N ALA A 255 -5.00 15.59 1.65
CA ALA A 255 -3.93 16.21 0.86
C ALA A 255 -3.05 17.12 1.73
N ALA A 256 -3.66 17.93 2.61
CA ALA A 256 -2.91 18.77 3.54
C ALA A 256 -2.10 17.92 4.56
N ARG A 257 -2.64 16.78 5.01
CA ARG A 257 -1.91 15.86 5.90
C ARG A 257 -0.71 15.20 5.20
N VAL A 258 -0.86 14.79 3.95
CA VAL A 258 0.25 14.24 3.16
C VAL A 258 1.32 15.31 2.94
N GLU A 259 0.94 16.54 2.62
CA GLU A 259 1.91 17.64 2.46
C GLU A 259 2.63 17.94 3.78
N ARG A 260 1.90 17.99 4.88
CA ARG A 260 2.53 18.13 6.20
C ARG A 260 3.51 16.98 6.50
N GLY A 261 3.21 15.76 6.09
CA GLY A 261 4.14 14.62 6.19
C GLY A 261 5.42 14.84 5.38
N ARG A 262 5.31 15.38 4.17
CA ARG A 262 6.46 15.74 3.32
C ARG A 262 7.35 16.81 3.98
N GLU A 263 6.75 17.85 4.54
CA GLU A 263 7.47 18.90 5.28
C GLU A 263 8.24 18.30 6.47
N MET A 264 7.59 17.43 7.26
CA MET A 264 8.23 16.77 8.40
C MET A 264 9.36 15.83 7.95
N ALA A 265 9.15 15.08 6.88
CA ALA A 265 10.19 14.23 6.31
C ALA A 265 11.40 15.06 5.85
N ALA A 266 11.19 16.14 5.11
CA ALA A 266 12.26 17.02 4.63
C ALA A 266 13.04 17.65 5.79
N ALA A 267 12.34 18.16 6.81
CA ALA A 267 12.94 18.74 7.99
C ALA A 267 13.74 17.71 8.81
N LEU A 268 13.25 16.46 8.89
CA LEU A 268 13.97 15.37 9.56
C LEU A 268 15.20 14.93 8.73
N GLN A 269 15.10 14.84 7.41
CA GLN A 269 16.23 14.56 6.53
C GLN A 269 17.39 15.54 6.70
N GLN A 270 17.10 16.84 6.84
CA GLN A 270 18.13 17.85 7.09
C GLN A 270 18.88 17.62 8.42
N ARG A 271 18.18 17.17 9.48
CA ARG A 271 18.80 16.85 10.77
C ARG A 271 19.64 15.59 10.68
N LEU A 272 19.09 14.55 10.09
CA LEU A 272 19.73 13.24 9.98
C LEU A 272 20.92 13.24 9.02
N GLY A 273 20.90 14.07 7.98
CA GLY A 273 22.01 14.21 7.02
C GLY A 273 23.31 14.76 7.65
N ARG A 274 23.24 15.28 8.89
CA ARG A 274 24.41 15.70 9.66
C ARG A 274 25.04 14.58 10.51
N LEU A 275 24.36 13.44 10.62
CA LEU A 275 24.80 12.30 11.43
C LEU A 275 25.65 11.36 10.57
N ALA A 276 26.91 11.18 10.95
CA ALA A 276 27.78 10.22 10.28
C ALA A 276 27.23 8.79 10.43
N GLY A 277 27.25 8.02 9.33
CA GLY A 277 26.75 6.63 9.31
C GLY A 277 25.25 6.48 9.07
N VAL A 278 24.49 7.57 8.94
CA VAL A 278 23.09 7.55 8.52
C VAL A 278 23.01 7.78 7.02
N ASN A 279 22.51 6.80 6.27
CA ASN A 279 22.26 6.90 4.85
C ASN A 279 20.76 7.04 4.60
N ILE A 280 20.30 8.23 4.29
CA ILE A 280 18.88 8.47 3.96
C ILE A 280 18.57 7.77 2.63
N VAL A 281 17.48 7.01 2.59
CA VAL A 281 17.01 6.40 1.34
C VAL A 281 16.57 7.51 0.39
N PRO A 282 17.18 7.62 -0.81
CA PRO A 282 16.86 8.69 -1.74
C PRO A 282 15.52 8.46 -2.43
N ALA A 283 14.80 9.54 -2.71
CA ALA A 283 13.76 9.53 -3.72
C ALA A 283 14.40 9.40 -5.12
N ARG A 284 13.69 8.75 -6.05
CA ARG A 284 14.13 8.75 -7.45
C ARG A 284 14.08 10.17 -8.04
N PRO A 285 14.93 10.49 -9.00
CA PRO A 285 14.84 11.75 -9.74
C PRO A 285 13.42 11.94 -10.32
N GLY A 286 12.83 13.11 -10.11
CA GLY A 286 11.48 13.43 -10.56
C GLY A 286 10.35 12.80 -9.74
N ALA A 287 10.63 12.03 -8.70
CA ALA A 287 9.60 11.48 -7.81
C ALA A 287 9.31 12.41 -6.63
N ILE A 288 8.03 12.50 -6.28
CA ILE A 288 7.51 13.14 -5.06
C ILE A 288 6.95 12.03 -4.17
N CYS A 289 7.65 11.74 -3.08
CA CYS A 289 7.25 10.72 -2.11
C CYS A 289 6.07 11.21 -1.26
N SER A 290 5.21 10.30 -0.81
CA SER A 290 4.20 10.60 0.21
C SER A 290 4.71 10.39 1.64
N HIS A 291 5.83 9.69 1.80
CA HIS A 291 6.51 9.44 3.08
C HIS A 291 5.57 8.87 4.17
N TRP A 292 5.09 7.64 3.96
CA TRP A 292 4.41 6.91 5.05
C TRP A 292 5.36 6.64 6.24
N ALA A 293 6.64 6.40 5.94
CA ALA A 293 7.76 6.42 6.88
C ALA A 293 8.99 7.01 6.19
N LEU A 294 9.87 7.66 6.95
CA LEU A 294 11.18 8.07 6.44
C LEU A 294 12.14 6.89 6.55
N LEU A 295 12.69 6.47 5.41
CA LEU A 295 13.62 5.35 5.35
C LEU A 295 15.06 5.81 5.48
N VAL A 296 15.80 5.18 6.39
CA VAL A 296 17.25 5.32 6.54
C VAL A 296 17.91 3.95 6.52
N ARG A 297 19.17 3.89 6.11
CA ARG A 297 20.01 2.68 6.19
C ARG A 297 21.21 2.96 7.07
N LEU A 298 21.52 2.04 7.95
CA LEU A 298 22.61 2.18 8.93
C LEU A 298 23.14 0.80 9.37
N GLN A 299 24.37 0.80 9.82
CA GLN A 299 25.00 -0.40 10.39
C GLN A 299 24.43 -0.71 11.78
N GLN A 300 24.54 -1.97 12.21
CA GLN A 300 24.04 -2.43 13.51
C GLN A 300 22.57 -2.05 13.76
N ARG A 301 21.78 -2.01 12.68
CA ARG A 301 20.39 -1.56 12.67
C ARG A 301 19.54 -2.12 13.82
N ASP A 302 19.71 -3.39 14.19
CA ASP A 302 18.90 -4.03 15.25
C ASP A 302 19.21 -3.47 16.63
N ALA A 303 20.48 -3.20 16.93
CA ALA A 303 20.90 -2.55 18.19
C ALA A 303 20.39 -1.11 18.24
N VAL A 304 20.48 -0.37 17.12
CA VAL A 304 19.96 1.00 17.02
C VAL A 304 18.45 1.03 17.18
N LEU A 305 17.71 0.12 16.54
CA LEU A 305 16.26 -0.02 16.69
C LEU A 305 15.86 -0.24 18.15
N ALA A 306 16.56 -1.14 18.86
CA ALA A 306 16.32 -1.36 20.28
C ALA A 306 16.63 -0.10 21.12
N GLY A 307 17.70 0.62 20.77
CA GLY A 307 18.09 1.88 21.40
C GLY A 307 17.05 2.99 21.26
N LEU A 308 16.48 3.16 20.05
CA LEU A 308 15.39 4.10 19.78
C LEU A 308 14.13 3.78 20.61
N LYS A 309 13.72 2.52 20.64
CA LYS A 309 12.55 2.08 21.42
C LYS A 309 12.72 2.36 22.91
N ARG A 310 13.92 2.13 23.48
CA ARG A 310 14.20 2.49 24.89
C ARG A 310 14.09 4.00 25.16
N ARG A 311 14.30 4.84 24.12
CA ARG A 311 14.20 6.30 24.20
C ARG A 311 12.80 6.84 23.83
N GLY A 312 11.81 5.96 23.69
CA GLY A 312 10.43 6.34 23.38
C GLY A 312 10.19 6.73 21.92
N VAL A 313 11.12 6.44 21.01
CA VAL A 313 10.92 6.65 19.56
C VAL A 313 10.58 5.29 18.93
N ALA A 314 9.35 5.17 18.44
CA ALA A 314 8.94 3.97 17.70
C ALA A 314 9.55 4.01 16.29
N ALA A 315 10.34 2.97 15.98
CA ALA A 315 10.90 2.72 14.66
C ALA A 315 10.67 1.26 14.28
N SER A 316 10.83 0.91 13.00
CA SER A 316 10.55 -0.46 12.52
C SER A 316 11.41 -0.82 11.31
N LYS A 317 11.67 -2.12 11.14
CA LYS A 317 12.15 -2.70 9.88
C LYS A 317 11.08 -2.66 8.77
N LEU A 318 9.87 -2.24 9.07
CA LEU A 318 8.64 -2.23 8.29
C LEU A 318 8.16 -3.63 7.90
N HIS A 319 8.95 -4.36 7.13
CA HIS A 319 8.62 -5.69 6.60
C HIS A 319 9.71 -6.71 6.91
N HIS A 320 9.40 -7.96 6.62
CA HIS A 320 10.34 -9.07 6.54
C HIS A 320 10.22 -9.71 5.15
N ARG A 321 11.21 -10.50 4.76
CA ARG A 321 11.14 -11.27 3.51
C ARG A 321 10.00 -12.27 3.56
N THR A 322 9.04 -12.15 2.65
CA THR A 322 7.88 -13.05 2.58
C THR A 322 8.20 -14.38 1.91
N ASP A 323 9.27 -14.45 1.11
CA ASP A 323 9.74 -15.65 0.42
C ASP A 323 10.28 -16.75 1.38
N GLY A 324 10.56 -16.41 2.64
CA GLY A 324 10.92 -17.38 3.67
C GLY A 324 9.73 -18.14 4.28
N TYR A 325 8.49 -17.75 3.98
CA TYR A 325 7.31 -18.42 4.54
C TYR A 325 6.89 -19.64 3.71
N THR A 326 6.83 -20.80 4.35
CA THR A 326 6.50 -22.08 3.70
C THR A 326 5.14 -22.10 3.02
N GLY A 327 4.19 -21.26 3.45
CA GLY A 327 2.84 -21.16 2.87
C GLY A 327 2.80 -20.70 1.40
N PHE A 328 3.88 -20.12 0.87
CA PHE A 328 3.96 -19.77 -0.55
C PHE A 328 4.29 -20.97 -1.46
N ASN A 329 4.74 -22.09 -0.91
CA ASN A 329 5.12 -23.30 -1.66
C ASN A 329 6.11 -23.03 -2.82
N THR A 330 6.96 -22.04 -2.67
CA THR A 330 8.02 -21.69 -3.60
C THR A 330 9.35 -21.62 -2.85
N PRO A 331 10.48 -21.99 -3.48
CA PRO A 331 11.78 -21.79 -2.88
C PRO A 331 12.01 -20.30 -2.56
N ALA A 332 12.72 -20.03 -1.48
CA ALA A 332 13.21 -18.67 -1.21
C ALA A 332 14.07 -18.18 -2.38
N GLY A 333 13.91 -16.91 -2.76
CA GLY A 333 14.67 -16.31 -3.83
C GLY A 333 16.14 -16.09 -3.46
N ASP A 334 17.04 -16.24 -4.43
CA ASP A 334 18.40 -15.69 -4.31
C ASP A 334 18.33 -14.18 -4.55
N LEU A 335 18.17 -13.42 -3.47
CA LEU A 335 17.88 -11.99 -3.47
C LEU A 335 18.92 -11.22 -2.62
N PRO A 336 20.18 -11.14 -3.07
CA PRO A 336 21.25 -10.56 -2.28
C PRO A 336 21.06 -9.07 -2.01
N GLN A 337 20.46 -8.31 -2.93
CA GLN A 337 20.23 -6.89 -2.73
C GLN A 337 19.07 -6.64 -1.77
N THR A 338 18.02 -7.47 -1.83
CA THR A 338 16.92 -7.46 -0.85
C THR A 338 17.47 -7.74 0.55
N GLN A 339 18.35 -8.73 0.70
CA GLN A 339 18.94 -9.07 2.00
C GLN A 339 19.80 -7.91 2.52
N ARG A 340 20.65 -7.32 1.66
CA ARG A 340 21.49 -6.17 2.03
C ARG A 340 20.64 -4.97 2.46
N PHE A 341 19.58 -4.65 1.74
CA PHE A 341 18.67 -3.57 2.12
C PHE A 341 17.99 -3.87 3.47
N LEU A 342 17.48 -5.08 3.64
CA LEU A 342 16.82 -5.52 4.87
C LEU A 342 17.75 -5.46 6.11
N ASP A 343 19.04 -5.76 5.95
CA ASP A 343 19.99 -5.73 7.06
C ASP A 343 20.24 -4.30 7.58
N GLU A 344 20.07 -3.30 6.72
CA GLU A 344 20.39 -1.91 7.01
C GLU A 344 19.16 -1.02 7.25
N VAL A 345 18.00 -1.34 6.66
CA VAL A 345 16.85 -0.43 6.62
C VAL A 345 16.17 -0.23 7.97
N LEU A 346 15.79 1.00 8.25
CA LEU A 346 14.98 1.41 9.39
C LEU A 346 13.99 2.50 8.95
N GLY A 347 12.70 2.29 9.23
CA GLY A 347 11.65 3.29 9.07
C GLY A 347 11.51 4.14 10.33
N LEU A 348 11.56 5.44 10.16
CA LEU A 348 11.41 6.45 11.21
C LEU A 348 10.08 7.20 11.04
N PRO A 349 9.48 7.72 12.13
CA PRO A 349 8.29 8.54 12.06
C PRO A 349 8.57 9.86 11.32
N CYS A 350 7.69 10.26 10.39
CA CYS A 350 7.84 11.49 9.62
C CYS A 350 6.51 12.12 9.20
N GLY A 351 5.40 11.76 9.83
CA GLY A 351 4.08 12.14 9.37
C GLY A 351 3.49 13.39 10.05
N TRP A 352 2.27 13.70 9.65
CA TRP A 352 1.49 14.89 10.04
C TRP A 352 1.23 15.02 11.55
N TRP A 353 1.35 13.95 12.32
CA TRP A 353 1.15 13.91 13.78
C TRP A 353 2.34 14.44 14.59
N LEU A 354 3.48 14.65 13.94
CA LEU A 354 4.70 15.15 14.60
C LEU A 354 4.64 16.66 14.82
N GLN A 355 5.22 17.05 15.96
CA GLN A 355 5.54 18.46 16.25
C GLN A 355 7.00 18.75 15.86
N PRO A 356 7.38 20.03 15.63
CA PRO A 356 8.77 20.37 15.31
C PRO A 356 9.79 19.84 16.32
N ASP A 357 9.50 19.88 17.62
CA ASP A 357 10.38 19.39 18.68
C ASP A 357 10.54 17.85 18.67
N ASP A 358 9.56 17.12 18.13
CA ASP A 358 9.67 15.67 17.96
C ASP A 358 10.81 15.31 17.00
N LEU A 359 11.11 16.16 16.00
CA LEU A 359 12.18 15.92 15.02
C LEU A 359 13.57 16.00 15.66
N ASP A 360 13.77 16.94 16.60
CA ASP A 360 15.02 17.04 17.35
C ASP A 360 15.17 15.86 18.33
N THR A 361 14.07 15.42 18.94
CA THR A 361 14.02 14.24 19.78
C THR A 361 14.38 12.98 19.00
N ILE A 362 13.83 12.79 17.79
CA ILE A 362 14.14 11.65 16.92
C ILE A 362 15.61 11.65 16.51
N ALA A 363 16.15 12.80 16.09
CA ALA A 363 17.54 12.93 15.66
C ALA A 363 18.53 12.68 16.81
N THR A 364 18.25 13.21 18.00
CA THR A 364 19.05 12.98 19.20
C THR A 364 19.00 11.52 19.62
N ALA A 365 17.81 10.94 19.71
CA ALA A 365 17.63 9.54 20.08
C ALA A 365 18.34 8.57 19.10
N LEU A 366 18.33 8.89 17.79
CA LEU A 366 19.03 8.11 16.79
C LEU A 366 20.55 8.20 16.98
N SER A 367 21.08 9.41 17.16
CA SER A 367 22.53 9.64 17.40
C SER A 367 23.03 8.88 18.63
N GLU A 368 22.30 8.97 19.74
CA GLU A 368 22.64 8.26 20.98
C GLU A 368 22.52 6.74 20.85
N ALA A 369 21.47 6.25 20.16
CA ALA A 369 21.29 4.83 19.92
C ALA A 369 22.42 4.24 19.05
N MET A 370 22.89 5.01 18.05
CA MET A 370 24.06 4.63 17.24
C MET A 370 25.35 4.61 18.06
N ALA A 371 25.56 5.61 18.94
CA ALA A 371 26.72 5.66 19.83
C ALA A 371 26.74 4.48 20.82
N ASP A 372 25.57 4.10 21.35
CA ASP A 372 25.44 2.94 22.23
C ASP A 372 25.70 1.62 21.47
N ALA A 373 25.21 1.50 20.25
CA ALA A 373 25.41 0.32 19.41
C ALA A 373 26.90 0.12 19.02
N ALA A 374 27.65 1.22 18.88
CA ALA A 374 29.08 1.16 18.54
C ALA A 374 29.99 0.80 19.72
N ARG A 375 29.49 0.75 20.95
CA ARG A 375 30.27 0.31 22.12
C ARG A 375 30.44 -1.20 22.10
N PRO A 376 31.66 -1.70 22.36
CA PRO A 376 31.96 -3.13 22.36
C PRO A 376 31.22 -3.89 23.47
#